data_7be175dceac61cc480d99e1ae4c1dfc3
#
_entry.id   7be175dceac61cc480d99e1ae4c1dfc3
#
_cell.length_a   1.000
_cell.length_b   1.000
_cell.length_c   1.000
_cell.angle_alpha   90.00
_cell.angle_beta   90.00
_cell.angle_gamma   90.00
#
_symmetry.space_group_name_H-M   'P 1'
#
loop_
_entity.id
_entity.type
_entity.pdbx_description
1 polymer ?
#
loop_
_entity_poly.entity_id
_entity_poly.type
_entity_poly.pdbx_seq_one_letter_code
_entity_poly.pdbx_strand_id
1 'polypeptide(L)'
;MFEKARVDDKPLWRWVGLRMSLLAIGAVVVIAMCMWINFRLSDWYFLQHLPEGPRAELLHLRAQPQLDEVRLRQLVAQYYPVEFFQPDIANRDWLILACLVLAFIPIIIICGLWFSRPLSSQFSAIAQGARRVAGGDFFTRLPLHRHAPDELQRLVSDFNSMTTQLERYERDVRESSTVIAHELRTPLNAAMGRVQGMLDEVFPSDVVQLGMVKRQLDQLRKLVDDLHLLSMAGAGQLVLARADFSLAALVNERLAWFQPQLEEAAIRLEVIIEEGLCIYADRDRLGQVLSILVDNLLRYAAGGGELNIMARRIEDRVVIEIGDRGPGIAAQHLDSVFDRFWRAERSRARYSGGSGLGLSIARAICQAHGGAITASNRAQGGTLIRAEFPV
;
A
#
# COMPACT_ATOMS: atom_id res chain seq x y z
N MET A 1 -21.89 -1.93 1.29
CA MET A 1 -22.28 -3.31 1.54
C MET A 1 -21.34 -4.19 0.73
N PHE A 2 -20.13 -4.43 1.27
CA PHE A 2 -19.11 -5.27 0.61
C PHE A 2 -19.24 -6.68 1.16
N GLU A 3 -19.73 -7.55 0.33
CA GLU A 3 -19.79 -8.99 0.55
C GLU A 3 -18.36 -9.52 0.70
N LYS A 4 -17.99 -9.87 1.92
CA LYS A 4 -16.73 -10.59 2.22
C LYS A 4 -16.84 -11.96 1.55
N ALA A 5 -16.33 -12.08 0.33
CA ALA A 5 -15.98 -13.37 -0.22
C ALA A 5 -15.04 -14.04 0.81
N ARG A 6 -15.50 -15.11 1.44
CA ARG A 6 -14.67 -16.03 2.22
C ARG A 6 -13.65 -16.62 1.27
N VAL A 7 -12.49 -16.00 1.19
CA VAL A 7 -11.32 -16.62 0.60
C VAL A 7 -10.98 -17.81 1.51
N ASP A 8 -11.08 -19.00 0.94
CA ASP A 8 -10.72 -20.26 1.60
C ASP A 8 -9.21 -20.16 1.90
N ASP A 9 -8.89 -19.76 3.11
CA ASP A 9 -7.51 -19.54 3.58
C ASP A 9 -6.77 -20.88 3.54
N LYS A 10 -5.92 -21.08 2.54
CA LYS A 10 -5.05 -22.26 2.39
C LYS A 10 -3.66 -21.93 2.90
N PRO A 11 -3.42 -21.97 4.21
CA PRO A 11 -2.15 -21.57 4.81
C PRO A 11 -0.99 -22.38 4.25
N LEU A 12 0.18 -21.75 4.07
CA LEU A 12 1.39 -22.31 3.49
C LEU A 12 1.76 -23.66 4.11
N TRP A 13 1.69 -23.75 5.46
CA TRP A 13 2.02 -24.97 6.19
C TRP A 13 1.06 -26.12 5.87
N ARG A 14 -0.24 -25.86 5.63
CA ARG A 14 -1.21 -26.87 5.21
C ARG A 14 -0.94 -27.32 3.78
N TRP A 15 -0.64 -26.37 2.87
CA TRP A 15 -0.32 -26.66 1.48
C TRP A 15 0.94 -27.53 1.34
N VAL A 16 2.02 -27.19 2.05
CA VAL A 16 3.28 -27.96 2.09
C VAL A 16 3.08 -29.28 2.84
N GLY A 17 2.48 -29.20 4.04
CA GLY A 17 2.25 -30.36 4.91
C GLY A 17 1.40 -31.43 4.24
N LEU A 18 0.29 -31.05 3.59
CA LEU A 18 -0.60 -32.01 2.92
C LEU A 18 0.10 -32.72 1.75
N ARG A 19 0.90 -32.03 0.96
CA ARG A 19 1.66 -32.63 -0.15
C ARG A 19 2.75 -33.56 0.34
N MET A 20 3.50 -33.16 1.36
CA MET A 20 4.55 -33.99 1.96
C MET A 20 3.97 -35.23 2.66
N SER A 21 2.85 -35.06 3.37
CA SER A 21 2.12 -36.18 3.97
C SER A 21 1.58 -37.14 2.94
N LEU A 22 0.98 -36.67 1.85
CA LEU A 22 0.49 -37.51 0.75
C LEU A 22 1.63 -38.30 0.10
N LEU A 23 2.80 -37.68 -0.09
CA LEU A 23 3.98 -38.34 -0.66
C LEU A 23 4.52 -39.43 0.28
N ALA A 24 4.60 -39.13 1.57
CA ALA A 24 5.05 -40.09 2.58
C ALA A 24 4.07 -41.25 2.71
N ILE A 25 2.79 -41.02 2.85
CA ILE A 25 1.75 -42.04 2.93
C ILE A 25 1.71 -42.86 1.64
N GLY A 26 1.79 -42.23 0.48
CA GLY A 26 1.84 -42.91 -0.82
C GLY A 26 3.01 -43.87 -0.91
N ALA A 27 4.20 -43.47 -0.48
CA ALA A 27 5.39 -44.31 -0.45
C ALA A 27 5.20 -45.53 0.46
N VAL A 28 4.68 -45.32 1.68
CA VAL A 28 4.40 -46.43 2.63
C VAL A 28 3.36 -47.39 2.06
N VAL A 29 2.28 -46.90 1.47
CA VAL A 29 1.22 -47.71 0.84
C VAL A 29 1.78 -48.56 -0.32
N VAL A 30 2.62 -47.97 -1.17
CA VAL A 30 3.23 -48.69 -2.31
C VAL A 30 4.20 -49.76 -1.81
N ILE A 31 5.02 -49.45 -0.84
CA ILE A 31 5.93 -50.45 -0.24
C ILE A 31 5.13 -51.65 0.38
N ALA A 32 4.09 -51.32 1.16
CA ALA A 32 3.21 -52.32 1.75
C ALA A 32 2.49 -53.16 0.68
N MET A 33 2.04 -52.54 -0.41
CA MET A 33 1.40 -53.26 -1.51
C MET A 33 2.38 -54.14 -2.27
N CYS A 34 3.61 -53.69 -2.52
CA CYS A 34 4.66 -54.52 -3.11
C CYS A 34 5.00 -55.72 -2.22
N MET A 35 5.10 -55.52 -0.91
CA MET A 35 5.33 -56.63 0.05
C MET A 35 4.16 -57.61 0.05
N TRP A 36 2.91 -57.10 0.05
CA TRP A 36 1.74 -57.96 -0.02
C TRP A 36 1.68 -58.78 -1.33
N ILE A 37 2.00 -58.17 -2.45
CA ILE A 37 2.07 -58.85 -3.75
C ILE A 37 3.16 -59.92 -3.71
N ASN A 38 4.37 -59.59 -3.21
CA ASN A 38 5.45 -60.56 -3.06
C ASN A 38 5.03 -61.75 -2.21
N PHE A 39 4.40 -61.51 -1.05
CA PHE A 39 3.89 -62.57 -0.20
C PHE A 39 2.84 -63.45 -0.91
N ARG A 40 1.89 -62.87 -1.62
CA ARG A 40 0.87 -63.63 -2.37
C ARG A 40 1.45 -64.43 -3.52
N LEU A 41 2.43 -63.90 -4.23
CA LEU A 41 3.14 -64.61 -5.30
C LEU A 41 3.98 -65.76 -4.73
N SER A 42 4.67 -65.58 -3.63
CA SER A 42 5.45 -66.61 -2.95
C SER A 42 4.55 -67.72 -2.44
N ASP A 43 3.41 -67.42 -1.83
CA ASP A 43 2.42 -68.40 -1.36
C ASP A 43 1.81 -69.18 -2.52
N TRP A 44 1.44 -68.48 -3.65
CA TRP A 44 0.93 -69.09 -4.87
C TRP A 44 1.99 -70.01 -5.51
N TYR A 45 3.23 -69.58 -5.63
CA TYR A 45 4.34 -70.38 -6.18
C TYR A 45 4.58 -71.64 -5.34
N PHE A 46 4.59 -71.48 -4.03
CA PHE A 46 4.75 -72.59 -3.09
C PHE A 46 3.60 -73.60 -3.22
N LEU A 47 2.34 -73.18 -3.24
CA LEU A 47 1.18 -74.05 -3.37
C LEU A 47 1.19 -74.86 -4.68
N GLN A 48 1.76 -74.31 -5.77
CA GLN A 48 1.87 -75.01 -7.04
C GLN A 48 2.90 -76.15 -7.02
N HIS A 49 3.92 -76.04 -6.15
CA HIS A 49 4.98 -77.10 -6.05
C HIS A 49 4.69 -78.10 -5.00
N LEU A 50 3.58 -78.01 -4.27
CA LEU A 50 3.16 -79.11 -3.35
C LEU A 50 2.54 -80.30 -4.11
N PRO A 51 2.76 -81.54 -3.62
CA PRO A 51 2.06 -82.70 -4.13
C PRO A 51 0.54 -82.56 -4.01
N GLU A 52 -0.23 -83.16 -4.92
CA GLU A 52 -1.69 -83.00 -5.01
C GLU A 52 -2.47 -83.29 -3.73
N GLY A 53 -2.12 -84.31 -2.98
CA GLY A 53 -2.80 -84.70 -1.72
C GLY A 53 -2.66 -83.61 -0.62
N PRO A 54 -1.45 -83.27 -0.19
CA PRO A 54 -1.23 -82.19 0.79
C PRO A 54 -1.74 -80.84 0.35
N ARG A 55 -1.71 -80.55 -0.95
CA ARG A 55 -2.24 -79.26 -1.52
C ARG A 55 -3.75 -79.17 -1.34
N ALA A 56 -4.52 -80.22 -1.69
CA ALA A 56 -5.96 -80.26 -1.56
C ALA A 56 -6.39 -80.11 -0.08
N GLU A 57 -5.72 -80.87 0.81
CA GLU A 57 -5.95 -80.84 2.26
C GLU A 57 -5.68 -79.43 2.84
N LEU A 58 -4.59 -78.84 2.47
CA LEU A 58 -4.20 -77.49 2.96
C LEU A 58 -5.17 -76.38 2.45
N LEU A 59 -5.63 -76.44 1.20
CA LEU A 59 -6.66 -75.52 0.65
C LEU A 59 -8.01 -75.70 1.33
N HIS A 60 -8.42 -76.94 1.61
CA HIS A 60 -9.62 -77.26 2.33
C HIS A 60 -9.63 -76.74 3.77
N LEU A 61 -8.55 -76.99 4.50
CA LEU A 61 -8.38 -76.51 5.89
C LEU A 61 -8.21 -75.01 5.98
N ARG A 62 -7.61 -74.35 4.98
CA ARG A 62 -7.58 -72.88 4.91
C ARG A 62 -8.95 -72.22 4.66
N ALA A 63 -9.83 -72.92 3.90
CA ALA A 63 -11.17 -72.44 3.66
C ALA A 63 -12.06 -72.58 4.90
N GLN A 64 -11.80 -73.56 5.76
CA GLN A 64 -12.55 -73.86 7.00
C GLN A 64 -11.58 -74.12 8.19
N PRO A 65 -10.89 -73.11 8.74
CA PRO A 65 -9.88 -73.25 9.79
C PRO A 65 -10.41 -73.89 11.09
N GLN A 66 -11.75 -73.79 11.29
CA GLN A 66 -12.40 -74.29 12.51
C GLN A 66 -12.52 -75.84 12.55
N LEU A 67 -12.33 -76.53 11.44
CA LEU A 67 -12.48 -77.95 11.37
C LEU A 67 -11.33 -78.71 12.02
N ASP A 68 -10.07 -78.33 11.86
CA ASP A 68 -8.89 -78.94 12.51
C ASP A 68 -7.71 -77.97 12.45
N GLU A 69 -7.65 -77.04 13.41
CA GLU A 69 -6.56 -76.07 13.54
C GLU A 69 -5.19 -76.71 13.84
N VAL A 70 -5.21 -77.83 14.57
CA VAL A 70 -3.98 -78.58 14.92
C VAL A 70 -3.37 -79.17 13.65
N ARG A 71 -4.20 -79.83 12.83
CA ARG A 71 -3.75 -80.41 11.58
C ARG A 71 -3.27 -79.37 10.58
N LEU A 72 -3.93 -78.26 10.51
CA LEU A 72 -3.53 -77.07 9.65
C LEU A 72 -2.11 -76.62 10.10
N ARG A 73 -1.91 -76.45 11.39
CA ARG A 73 -0.59 -76.02 11.92
C ARG A 73 0.51 -77.12 11.65
N GLN A 74 0.19 -78.39 11.73
CA GLN A 74 1.11 -79.45 11.39
C GLN A 74 1.50 -79.47 9.92
N LEU A 75 0.56 -79.35 9.02
CA LEU A 75 0.77 -79.24 7.57
C LEU A 75 1.63 -78.03 7.22
N VAL A 76 1.25 -76.86 7.77
CA VAL A 76 2.06 -75.69 7.59
C VAL A 76 3.50 -75.85 8.13
N ALA A 77 3.68 -76.38 9.29
CA ALA A 77 5.02 -76.64 9.87
C ALA A 77 5.83 -77.69 9.09
N GLN A 78 5.17 -78.63 8.46
CA GLN A 78 5.84 -79.73 7.72
C GLN A 78 6.27 -79.29 6.31
N TYR A 79 5.49 -78.50 5.65
CA TYR A 79 5.71 -78.17 4.24
C TYR A 79 6.18 -76.74 3.98
N TYR A 80 5.89 -75.78 4.87
CA TYR A 80 6.42 -74.43 4.73
C TYR A 80 7.85 -74.32 5.22
N PRO A 81 8.74 -73.64 4.51
CA PRO A 81 10.13 -73.49 4.96
C PRO A 81 10.17 -72.81 6.32
N VAL A 82 11.05 -73.32 7.21
CA VAL A 82 11.25 -72.83 8.59
C VAL A 82 11.62 -71.30 8.58
N GLU A 83 12.20 -70.82 7.50
CA GLU A 83 12.56 -69.43 7.27
C GLU A 83 11.34 -68.46 7.33
N PHE A 84 10.11 -68.97 7.07
CA PHE A 84 8.88 -68.13 7.19
C PHE A 84 8.49 -67.85 8.66
N PHE A 85 8.99 -68.63 9.60
CA PHE A 85 8.60 -68.54 11.02
C PHE A 85 9.72 -68.07 11.95
N GLN A 86 10.95 -67.95 11.48
CA GLN A 86 12.08 -67.45 12.28
C GLN A 86 12.31 -65.95 11.93
N PRO A 87 12.34 -65.08 12.94
CA PRO A 87 12.70 -63.69 12.76
C PRO A 87 14.19 -63.51 12.62
N ASP A 88 14.78 -64.15 11.62
CA ASP A 88 16.22 -63.98 11.35
C ASP A 88 16.47 -62.85 10.41
N ILE A 89 17.52 -62.05 10.67
CA ILE A 89 17.90 -60.86 9.87
C ILE A 89 18.21 -61.25 8.40
N ALA A 90 18.53 -62.52 8.15
CA ALA A 90 18.78 -63.07 6.82
C ALA A 90 17.52 -63.51 6.06
N ASN A 91 16.31 -63.28 6.61
CA ASN A 91 15.06 -63.64 5.95
C ASN A 91 14.91 -62.83 4.63
N ARG A 92 14.63 -63.59 3.54
CA ARG A 92 14.42 -63.03 2.18
C ARG A 92 13.45 -61.82 2.15
N ASP A 93 12.43 -61.83 2.99
CA ASP A 93 11.43 -60.76 3.05
C ASP A 93 12.01 -59.44 3.59
N TRP A 94 12.94 -59.51 4.58
CA TRP A 94 13.67 -58.36 5.07
C TRP A 94 14.60 -57.75 4.00
N LEU A 95 15.24 -58.59 3.20
CA LEU A 95 16.10 -58.14 2.07
C LEU A 95 15.24 -57.46 0.99
N ILE A 96 14.07 -58.04 0.68
CA ILE A 96 13.14 -57.42 -0.28
C ILE A 96 12.64 -56.07 0.24
N LEU A 97 12.24 -56.01 1.51
CA LEU A 97 11.84 -54.76 2.14
C LEU A 97 12.96 -53.71 2.10
N ALA A 98 14.17 -54.11 2.47
CA ALA A 98 15.33 -53.19 2.42
C ALA A 98 15.61 -52.67 1.01
N CYS A 99 15.54 -53.55 0.00
CA CYS A 99 15.70 -53.17 -1.41
C CYS A 99 14.59 -52.22 -1.88
N LEU A 100 13.33 -52.49 -1.49
CA LEU A 100 12.20 -51.61 -1.81
C LEU A 100 12.38 -50.22 -1.16
N VAL A 101 12.69 -50.15 0.13
CA VAL A 101 12.93 -48.90 0.83
C VAL A 101 14.06 -48.13 0.15
N LEU A 102 15.18 -48.80 -0.15
CA LEU A 102 16.33 -48.17 -0.80
C LEU A 102 15.97 -47.63 -2.21
N ALA A 103 15.15 -48.36 -2.95
CA ALA A 103 14.68 -47.95 -4.28
C ALA A 103 13.70 -46.72 -4.23
N PHE A 104 12.88 -46.64 -3.16
CA PHE A 104 11.93 -45.52 -3.02
C PHE A 104 12.56 -44.22 -2.50
N ILE A 105 13.69 -44.28 -1.77
CA ILE A 105 14.41 -43.09 -1.28
C ILE A 105 14.68 -42.09 -2.40
N PRO A 106 15.32 -42.43 -3.54
CA PRO A 106 15.59 -41.48 -4.60
C PRO A 106 14.30 -40.92 -5.23
N ILE A 107 13.24 -41.73 -5.33
CA ILE A 107 11.95 -41.29 -5.87
C ILE A 107 11.33 -40.22 -4.97
N ILE A 108 11.35 -40.45 -3.64
CA ILE A 108 10.83 -39.49 -2.66
C ILE A 108 11.62 -38.17 -2.72
N ILE A 109 12.95 -38.24 -2.82
CA ILE A 109 13.82 -37.08 -2.93
C ILE A 109 13.50 -36.29 -4.20
N ILE A 110 13.43 -36.97 -5.36
CA ILE A 110 13.15 -36.31 -6.64
C ILE A 110 11.76 -35.64 -6.62
N CYS A 111 10.72 -36.32 -6.15
CA CYS A 111 9.40 -35.79 -6.00
C CYS A 111 9.37 -34.60 -5.01
N GLY A 112 10.05 -34.70 -3.88
CA GLY A 112 10.17 -33.62 -2.89
C GLY A 112 10.82 -32.36 -3.48
N LEU A 113 11.92 -32.52 -4.21
CA LEU A 113 12.58 -31.42 -4.92
C LEU A 113 11.68 -30.80 -6.00
N TRP A 114 10.96 -31.65 -6.75
CA TRP A 114 10.03 -31.18 -7.78
C TRP A 114 8.87 -30.35 -7.20
N PHE A 115 8.31 -30.78 -6.08
CA PHE A 115 7.27 -30.02 -5.37
C PHE A 115 7.79 -28.75 -4.68
N SER A 116 9.08 -28.72 -4.27
CA SER A 116 9.68 -27.55 -3.61
C SER A 116 10.08 -26.44 -4.59
N ARG A 117 10.40 -26.76 -5.86
CA ARG A 117 10.87 -25.80 -6.87
C ARG A 117 9.94 -24.59 -7.07
N PRO A 118 8.62 -24.73 -7.22
CA PRO A 118 7.73 -23.58 -7.44
C PRO A 118 7.76 -22.58 -6.28
N LEU A 119 7.89 -23.07 -5.06
CA LEU A 119 7.98 -22.24 -3.86
C LEU A 119 9.30 -21.46 -3.82
N SER A 120 10.41 -22.17 -4.03
CA SER A 120 11.74 -21.55 -4.04
C SER A 120 11.91 -20.50 -5.13
N SER A 121 11.34 -20.72 -6.33
CA SER A 121 11.41 -19.77 -7.42
C SER A 121 10.65 -18.46 -7.11
N GLN A 122 9.52 -18.53 -6.42
CA GLN A 122 8.74 -17.35 -6.03
C GLN A 122 9.45 -16.52 -4.95
N PHE A 123 10.04 -17.18 -3.94
CA PHE A 123 10.87 -16.46 -2.96
C PHE A 123 12.08 -15.78 -3.62
N SER A 124 12.72 -16.46 -4.57
CA SER A 124 13.82 -15.87 -5.35
C SER A 124 13.37 -14.67 -6.16
N ALA A 125 12.17 -14.71 -6.78
CA ALA A 125 11.60 -13.60 -7.52
C ALA A 125 11.32 -12.39 -6.60
N ILE A 126 10.77 -12.62 -5.39
CA ILE A 126 10.54 -11.56 -4.41
C ILE A 126 11.88 -10.95 -3.97
N ALA A 127 12.89 -11.77 -3.66
CA ALA A 127 14.21 -11.29 -3.27
C ALA A 127 14.89 -10.47 -4.38
N GLN A 128 14.75 -10.90 -5.64
CA GLN A 128 15.26 -10.13 -6.79
C GLN A 128 14.49 -8.84 -6.99
N GLY A 129 13.15 -8.87 -6.89
CA GLY A 129 12.31 -7.67 -6.93
C GLY A 129 12.68 -6.66 -5.85
N ALA A 130 12.88 -7.12 -4.62
CA ALA A 130 13.30 -6.27 -3.50
C ALA A 130 14.68 -5.62 -3.75
N ARG A 131 15.62 -6.35 -4.32
CA ARG A 131 16.95 -5.79 -4.72
C ARG A 131 16.83 -4.74 -5.82
N ARG A 132 15.95 -4.93 -6.80
CA ARG A 132 15.70 -3.93 -7.85
C ARG A 132 15.09 -2.65 -7.25
N VAL A 133 14.09 -2.80 -6.39
CA VAL A 133 13.48 -1.67 -5.69
C VAL A 133 14.51 -0.94 -4.82
N ALA A 134 15.36 -1.65 -4.09
CA ALA A 134 16.47 -1.06 -3.33
C ALA A 134 17.49 -0.33 -4.23
N GLY A 135 17.63 -0.74 -5.48
CA GLY A 135 18.43 -0.06 -6.51
C GLY A 135 17.73 1.10 -7.22
N GLY A 136 16.49 1.45 -6.81
CA GLY A 136 15.73 2.56 -7.38
C GLY A 136 14.79 2.19 -8.54
N ASP A 137 14.66 0.90 -8.89
CA ASP A 137 13.69 0.45 -9.90
C ASP A 137 12.32 0.21 -9.27
N PHE A 138 11.55 1.27 -9.10
CA PHE A 138 10.21 1.22 -8.52
C PHE A 138 9.12 0.75 -9.51
N PHE A 139 9.47 0.53 -10.79
CA PHE A 139 8.56 0.00 -11.80
C PHE A 139 8.44 -1.54 -11.75
N THR A 140 9.32 -2.19 -10.99
CA THR A 140 9.31 -3.64 -10.84
C THR A 140 7.97 -4.11 -10.26
N ARG A 141 7.32 -5.08 -10.94
CA ARG A 141 6.12 -5.77 -10.47
C ARG A 141 6.35 -7.28 -10.50
N LEU A 142 5.85 -7.96 -9.48
CA LEU A 142 5.93 -9.41 -9.37
C LEU A 142 4.65 -10.04 -9.94
N PRO A 143 4.76 -11.12 -10.74
CA PRO A 143 3.59 -11.79 -11.29
C PRO A 143 2.84 -12.56 -10.19
N LEU A 144 1.51 -12.47 -10.20
CA LEU A 144 0.63 -13.24 -9.33
C LEU A 144 0.42 -14.64 -9.91
N HIS A 145 0.80 -15.67 -9.16
CA HIS A 145 0.59 -17.06 -9.54
C HIS A 145 -0.68 -17.61 -8.88
N ARG A 146 -1.71 -17.90 -9.67
CA ARG A 146 -3.03 -18.36 -9.19
C ARG A 146 -3.02 -19.64 -8.36
N HIS A 147 -1.97 -20.47 -8.48
CA HIS A 147 -1.85 -21.75 -7.76
C HIS A 147 -0.87 -21.67 -6.57
N ALA A 148 -0.38 -20.48 -6.23
CA ALA A 148 0.46 -20.29 -5.05
C ALA A 148 -0.40 -20.28 -3.77
N PRO A 149 0.18 -20.61 -2.61
CA PRO A 149 -0.45 -20.42 -1.31
C PRO A 149 -0.89 -18.98 -1.10
N ASP A 150 -1.98 -18.80 -0.34
CA ASP A 150 -2.62 -17.50 -0.16
C ASP A 150 -1.69 -16.48 0.51
N GLU A 151 -0.84 -16.92 1.45
CA GLU A 151 0.14 -16.04 2.10
C GLU A 151 1.16 -15.50 1.10
N LEU A 152 1.56 -16.32 0.12
CA LEU A 152 2.52 -15.90 -0.89
C LEU A 152 1.86 -14.94 -1.91
N GLN A 153 0.58 -15.18 -2.24
CA GLN A 153 -0.18 -14.24 -3.08
C GLN A 153 -0.37 -12.90 -2.38
N ARG A 154 -0.69 -12.89 -1.08
CA ARG A 154 -0.77 -11.67 -0.26
C ARG A 154 0.57 -10.94 -0.24
N LEU A 155 1.67 -11.64 0.03
CA LEU A 155 3.01 -11.06 0.05
C LEU A 155 3.37 -10.41 -1.30
N VAL A 156 3.05 -11.04 -2.44
CA VAL A 156 3.26 -10.46 -3.77
C VAL A 156 2.36 -9.23 -4.00
N SER A 157 1.11 -9.29 -3.54
CA SER A 157 0.17 -8.16 -3.61
C SER A 157 0.66 -6.97 -2.79
N ASP A 158 1.09 -7.21 -1.55
CA ASP A 158 1.62 -6.18 -0.66
C ASP A 158 2.91 -5.58 -1.21
N PHE A 159 3.80 -6.41 -1.76
CA PHE A 159 5.00 -5.95 -2.45
C PHE A 159 4.65 -5.03 -3.64
N ASN A 160 3.71 -5.44 -4.50
CA ASN A 160 3.28 -4.63 -5.65
C ASN A 160 2.61 -3.32 -5.21
N SER A 161 1.85 -3.33 -4.12
CA SER A 161 1.24 -2.13 -3.53
C SER A 161 2.31 -1.17 -3.00
N MET A 162 3.29 -1.69 -2.28
CA MET A 162 4.43 -0.92 -1.79
C MET A 162 5.23 -0.29 -2.95
N THR A 163 5.54 -1.06 -3.99
CA THR A 163 6.28 -0.52 -5.16
C THR A 163 5.48 0.55 -5.90
N THR A 164 4.14 0.41 -5.96
CA THR A 164 3.27 1.44 -6.54
C THR A 164 3.30 2.73 -5.73
N GLN A 165 3.33 2.64 -4.40
CA GLN A 165 3.43 3.81 -3.53
C GLN A 165 4.80 4.49 -3.68
N LEU A 166 5.89 3.71 -3.73
CA LEU A 166 7.24 4.23 -3.94
C LEU A 166 7.40 4.91 -5.31
N GLU A 167 6.84 4.32 -6.37
CA GLU A 167 6.83 4.92 -7.71
C GLU A 167 6.10 6.28 -7.71
N ARG A 168 4.93 6.36 -7.07
CA ARG A 168 4.20 7.62 -6.93
C ARG A 168 5.01 8.64 -6.16
N TYR A 169 5.57 8.24 -5.03
CA TYR A 169 6.40 9.13 -4.21
C TYR A 169 7.62 9.65 -4.97
N GLU A 170 8.34 8.79 -5.69
CA GLU A 170 9.50 9.19 -6.51
C GLU A 170 9.10 10.18 -7.61
N ARG A 171 7.98 9.91 -8.29
CA ARG A 171 7.44 10.81 -9.32
C ARG A 171 7.08 12.17 -8.73
N ASP A 172 6.36 12.19 -7.62
CA ASP A 172 5.95 13.43 -6.94
C ASP A 172 7.17 14.25 -6.51
N VAL A 173 8.21 13.60 -5.96
CA VAL A 173 9.47 14.27 -5.58
C VAL A 173 10.19 14.83 -6.80
N ARG A 174 10.27 14.07 -7.89
CA ARG A 174 10.95 14.48 -9.12
C ARG A 174 10.21 15.66 -9.80
N GLU A 175 8.88 15.56 -9.92
CA GLU A 175 8.05 16.64 -10.48
C GLU A 175 8.13 17.90 -9.60
N SER A 176 8.00 17.74 -8.28
CA SER A 176 8.12 18.85 -7.33
C SER A 176 9.48 19.54 -7.44
N SER A 177 10.59 18.77 -7.52
CA SER A 177 11.94 19.34 -7.62
C SER A 177 12.12 20.20 -8.88
N THR A 178 11.57 19.76 -10.01
CA THR A 178 11.63 20.49 -11.29
C THR A 178 10.84 21.80 -11.22
N VAL A 179 9.64 21.73 -10.64
CA VAL A 179 8.79 22.94 -10.48
C VAL A 179 9.43 23.91 -9.48
N ILE A 180 9.94 23.41 -8.34
CA ILE A 180 10.68 24.23 -7.35
C ILE A 180 11.84 24.98 -7.99
N ALA A 181 12.68 24.30 -8.75
CA ALA A 181 13.81 24.92 -9.44
C ALA A 181 13.35 26.03 -10.40
N HIS A 182 12.24 25.84 -11.10
CA HIS A 182 11.68 26.84 -12.01
C HIS A 182 11.09 28.05 -11.25
N GLU A 183 10.29 27.81 -10.20
CA GLU A 183 9.65 28.85 -9.39
C GLU A 183 10.66 29.68 -8.59
N LEU A 184 11.82 29.11 -8.18
CA LEU A 184 12.92 29.84 -7.55
C LEU A 184 13.72 30.66 -8.58
N ARG A 185 13.97 30.10 -9.78
CA ARG A 185 14.80 30.76 -10.80
C ARG A 185 14.15 32.02 -11.35
N THR A 186 12.82 32.05 -11.48
CA THR A 186 12.10 33.20 -12.06
C THR A 186 12.28 34.49 -11.26
N PRO A 187 11.96 34.56 -9.94
CA PRO A 187 12.17 35.79 -9.16
C PRO A 187 13.65 36.11 -8.99
N LEU A 188 14.52 35.09 -8.87
CA LEU A 188 15.96 35.30 -8.77
C LEU A 188 16.52 36.00 -10.02
N ASN A 189 16.20 35.49 -11.21
CA ASN A 189 16.63 36.09 -12.48
C ASN A 189 16.06 37.49 -12.67
N ALA A 190 14.80 37.72 -12.25
CA ALA A 190 14.19 39.05 -12.31
C ALA A 190 14.91 40.05 -11.39
N ALA A 191 15.26 39.63 -10.17
CA ALA A 191 16.03 40.47 -9.26
C ALA A 191 17.45 40.73 -9.79
N MET A 192 18.17 39.68 -10.24
CA MET A 192 19.52 39.79 -10.80
C MET A 192 19.54 40.67 -12.07
N GLY A 193 18.60 40.50 -13.00
CA GLY A 193 18.54 41.29 -14.19
C GLY A 193 18.30 42.78 -13.91
N ARG A 194 17.51 43.09 -12.86
CA ARG A 194 17.33 44.50 -12.43
C ARG A 194 18.60 45.08 -11.80
N VAL A 195 19.24 44.32 -10.94
CA VAL A 195 20.53 44.73 -10.34
C VAL A 195 21.59 44.93 -11.42
N GLN A 196 21.69 44.00 -12.38
CA GLN A 196 22.61 44.16 -13.52
C GLN A 196 22.31 45.38 -14.36
N GLY A 197 21.01 45.60 -14.69
CA GLY A 197 20.61 46.79 -15.45
C GLY A 197 20.86 48.13 -14.72
N MET A 198 20.87 48.12 -13.38
CA MET A 198 21.30 49.30 -12.59
C MET A 198 22.83 49.45 -12.63
N LEU A 199 23.57 48.37 -12.59
CA LEU A 199 25.06 48.38 -12.68
C LEU A 199 25.52 48.84 -14.09
N ASP A 200 24.78 48.47 -15.12
CA ASP A 200 25.06 48.84 -16.51
C ASP A 200 24.47 50.20 -16.91
N GLU A 201 23.95 50.94 -15.93
CA GLU A 201 23.31 52.28 -16.10
C GLU A 201 22.06 52.28 -17.06
N VAL A 202 21.50 51.10 -17.33
CA VAL A 202 20.29 50.94 -18.15
C VAL A 202 19.03 51.35 -17.35
N PHE A 203 19.04 51.09 -16.03
CA PHE A 203 17.98 51.52 -15.10
C PHE A 203 18.57 52.51 -14.07
N PRO A 204 17.80 53.50 -13.62
CA PRO A 204 18.23 54.38 -12.54
C PRO A 204 18.35 53.58 -11.22
N SER A 205 19.37 53.86 -10.43
CA SER A 205 19.55 53.28 -9.09
C SER A 205 18.69 54.03 -8.07
N ASP A 206 17.38 53.98 -8.22
CA ASP A 206 16.39 54.67 -7.41
C ASP A 206 15.62 53.73 -6.47
N VAL A 207 14.84 54.32 -5.57
CA VAL A 207 13.95 53.62 -4.62
C VAL A 207 12.94 52.71 -5.29
N VAL A 208 12.48 53.08 -6.51
CA VAL A 208 11.49 52.30 -7.26
C VAL A 208 12.09 50.98 -7.74
N GLN A 209 13.28 51.03 -8.35
CA GLN A 209 13.99 49.84 -8.82
C GLN A 209 14.44 48.92 -7.66
N LEU A 210 14.96 49.52 -6.59
CA LEU A 210 15.32 48.81 -5.36
C LEU A 210 14.07 48.16 -4.74
N GLY A 211 12.94 48.86 -4.74
CA GLY A 211 11.65 48.31 -4.30
C GLY A 211 11.18 47.12 -5.13
N MET A 212 11.47 47.13 -6.44
CA MET A 212 11.16 46.00 -7.33
C MET A 212 12.05 44.79 -7.01
N VAL A 213 13.36 45.00 -6.81
CA VAL A 213 14.29 43.92 -6.38
C VAL A 213 13.84 43.34 -5.03
N LYS A 214 13.53 44.24 -4.06
CA LYS A 214 13.05 43.79 -2.74
C LYS A 214 11.79 42.92 -2.85
N ARG A 215 10.80 43.29 -3.69
CA ARG A 215 9.61 42.45 -3.90
C ARG A 215 9.94 41.05 -4.43
N GLN A 216 10.91 40.91 -5.33
CA GLN A 216 11.31 39.59 -5.85
C GLN A 216 12.00 38.75 -4.75
N LEU A 217 12.82 39.38 -3.91
CA LEU A 217 13.49 38.70 -2.77
C LEU A 217 12.46 38.30 -1.70
N ASP A 218 11.48 39.15 -1.38
CA ASP A 218 10.39 38.82 -0.45
C ASP A 218 9.52 37.67 -0.97
N GLN A 219 9.25 37.61 -2.29
CA GLN A 219 8.57 36.50 -2.93
C GLN A 219 9.36 35.19 -2.84
N LEU A 220 10.69 35.27 -3.04
CA LEU A 220 11.60 34.12 -2.93
C LEU A 220 11.65 33.61 -1.49
N ARG A 221 11.76 34.51 -0.51
CA ARG A 221 11.71 34.17 0.92
C ARG A 221 10.43 33.44 1.27
N LYS A 222 9.25 34.00 0.86
CA LYS A 222 7.96 33.36 1.09
C LYS A 222 7.91 31.94 0.50
N LEU A 223 8.44 31.74 -0.71
CA LEU A 223 8.47 30.42 -1.34
C LEU A 223 9.33 29.41 -0.55
N VAL A 224 10.48 29.85 -0.04
CA VAL A 224 11.35 29.01 0.81
C VAL A 224 10.65 28.65 2.12
N ASP A 225 10.01 29.63 2.78
CA ASP A 225 9.27 29.41 4.02
C ASP A 225 8.09 28.45 3.81
N ASP A 226 7.37 28.57 2.69
CA ASP A 226 6.27 27.68 2.28
C ASP A 226 6.74 26.24 2.06
N LEU A 227 7.88 26.06 1.36
CA LEU A 227 8.51 24.76 1.14
C LEU A 227 9.00 24.12 2.44
N HIS A 228 9.61 24.93 3.32
CA HIS A 228 10.06 24.46 4.63
C HIS A 228 8.87 23.95 5.47
N LEU A 229 7.77 24.72 5.53
CA LEU A 229 6.55 24.32 6.21
C LEU A 229 6.02 22.97 5.68
N LEU A 230 5.91 22.83 4.35
CA LEU A 230 5.44 21.61 3.73
C LEU A 230 6.37 20.42 3.99
N SER A 231 7.67 20.64 4.07
CA SER A 231 8.64 19.61 4.43
C SER A 231 8.47 19.15 5.88
N MET A 232 8.36 20.10 6.83
CA MET A 232 8.13 19.80 8.25
C MET A 232 6.80 19.08 8.47
N ALA A 233 5.72 19.54 7.82
CA ALA A 233 4.41 18.90 7.91
C ALA A 233 4.43 17.48 7.33
N GLY A 234 5.07 17.26 6.17
CA GLY A 234 5.21 15.95 5.56
C GLY A 234 6.03 14.96 6.38
N ALA A 235 6.99 15.45 7.16
CA ALA A 235 7.77 14.65 8.12
C ALA A 235 7.05 14.42 9.47
N GLY A 236 5.85 14.99 9.67
CA GLY A 236 5.16 14.96 10.97
C GLY A 236 5.86 15.77 12.06
N GLN A 237 6.74 16.71 11.69
CA GLN A 237 7.59 17.50 12.59
C GLN A 237 7.09 18.93 12.76
N LEU A 238 5.94 19.30 12.21
CA LEU A 238 5.37 20.63 12.38
C LEU A 238 4.90 20.80 13.82
N VAL A 239 5.66 21.54 14.61
CA VAL A 239 5.31 21.88 15.99
C VAL A 239 4.29 23.01 15.96
N LEU A 240 3.16 22.83 16.67
CA LEU A 240 2.07 23.78 16.77
C LEU A 240 2.03 24.43 18.16
N ALA A 241 1.99 25.76 18.21
CA ALA A 241 1.77 26.54 19.42
C ALA A 241 0.26 26.71 19.66
N ARG A 242 -0.39 25.66 20.15
CA ARG A 242 -1.85 25.65 20.35
C ARG A 242 -2.26 26.46 21.57
N ALA A 243 -3.30 27.27 21.43
CA ALA A 243 -3.93 28.03 22.49
C ALA A 243 -5.44 28.18 22.20
N ASP A 244 -6.21 28.50 23.22
CA ASP A 244 -7.61 28.88 23.06
C ASP A 244 -7.73 30.34 22.62
N PHE A 245 -8.50 30.58 21.59
CA PHE A 245 -8.80 31.94 21.13
C PHE A 245 -10.15 32.01 20.42
N SER A 246 -10.68 33.24 20.35
CA SER A 246 -11.93 33.53 19.62
C SER A 246 -11.68 33.45 18.11
N LEU A 247 -12.41 32.57 17.42
CA LEU A 247 -12.34 32.43 15.97
C LEU A 247 -12.82 33.69 15.27
N ALA A 248 -13.86 34.34 15.78
CA ALA A 248 -14.36 35.60 15.24
C ALA A 248 -13.31 36.71 15.27
N ALA A 249 -12.54 36.83 16.37
CA ALA A 249 -11.46 37.80 16.46
C ALA A 249 -10.36 37.55 15.42
N LEU A 250 -9.96 36.33 15.19
CA LEU A 250 -8.96 35.97 14.19
C LEU A 250 -9.46 36.23 12.75
N VAL A 251 -10.70 35.85 12.44
CA VAL A 251 -11.28 36.06 11.11
C VAL A 251 -11.36 37.57 10.80
N ASN A 252 -11.86 38.38 11.74
CA ASN A 252 -11.96 39.82 11.57
C ASN A 252 -10.57 40.48 11.39
N GLU A 253 -9.57 40.06 12.17
CA GLU A 253 -8.19 40.56 12.00
C GLU A 253 -7.65 40.26 10.61
N ARG A 254 -7.80 39.03 10.12
CA ARG A 254 -7.31 38.66 8.80
C ARG A 254 -8.06 39.34 7.69
N LEU A 255 -9.37 39.49 7.78
CA LEU A 255 -10.16 40.19 6.81
C LEU A 255 -9.81 41.70 6.73
N ALA A 256 -9.49 42.30 7.87
CA ALA A 256 -9.05 43.71 7.89
C ALA A 256 -7.78 43.92 7.02
N TRP A 257 -6.89 42.93 6.93
CA TRP A 257 -5.72 43.04 6.05
C TRP A 257 -6.04 42.96 4.57
N PHE A 258 -7.14 42.32 4.19
CA PHE A 258 -7.60 42.18 2.80
C PHE A 258 -8.66 43.22 2.42
N GLN A 259 -9.12 44.05 3.37
CA GLN A 259 -10.18 45.04 3.15
C GLN A 259 -9.94 45.91 1.89
N PRO A 260 -8.75 46.52 1.66
CA PRO A 260 -8.51 47.34 0.47
C PRO A 260 -8.66 46.57 -0.84
N GLN A 261 -8.17 45.31 -0.89
CA GLN A 261 -8.26 44.47 -2.08
C GLN A 261 -9.68 43.98 -2.34
N LEU A 262 -10.45 43.69 -1.28
CA LEU A 262 -11.87 43.30 -1.38
C LEU A 262 -12.71 44.46 -1.90
N GLU A 263 -12.46 45.70 -1.45
CA GLU A 263 -13.11 46.90 -1.90
C GLU A 263 -12.77 47.21 -3.36
N GLU A 264 -11.49 47.17 -3.73
CA GLU A 264 -11.02 47.35 -5.11
C GLU A 264 -11.67 46.36 -6.08
N ALA A 265 -11.80 45.08 -5.65
CA ALA A 265 -12.44 44.01 -6.42
C ALA A 265 -13.98 44.05 -6.34
N ALA A 266 -14.59 44.99 -5.62
CA ALA A 266 -16.04 45.11 -5.39
C ALA A 266 -16.68 43.80 -4.88
N ILE A 267 -15.99 43.09 -3.98
CA ILE A 267 -16.45 41.81 -3.42
C ILE A 267 -17.34 42.10 -2.21
N ARG A 268 -18.57 41.56 -2.23
CA ARG A 268 -19.47 41.57 -1.07
C ARG A 268 -18.98 40.52 -0.07
N LEU A 269 -18.64 40.94 1.13
CA LEU A 269 -18.24 40.09 2.23
C LEU A 269 -19.43 39.78 3.13
N GLU A 270 -19.69 38.52 3.37
CA GLU A 270 -20.64 38.01 4.37
C GLU A 270 -19.93 37.10 5.36
N VAL A 271 -20.01 37.43 6.66
CA VAL A 271 -19.34 36.66 7.72
C VAL A 271 -20.37 36.25 8.75
N ILE A 272 -20.54 34.93 8.93
CA ILE A 272 -21.46 34.32 9.89
C ILE A 272 -20.66 33.37 10.76
N ILE A 273 -20.38 33.80 11.98
CA ILE A 273 -19.65 33.00 12.97
C ILE A 273 -20.53 32.83 14.18
N GLU A 274 -20.65 31.60 14.65
CA GLU A 274 -21.37 31.25 15.87
C GLU A 274 -20.83 32.04 17.07
N GLU A 275 -21.75 32.64 17.84
CA GLU A 275 -21.40 33.54 18.94
C GLU A 275 -20.59 32.80 20.01
N GLY A 276 -19.49 33.40 20.46
CA GLY A 276 -18.61 32.81 21.48
C GLY A 276 -17.78 31.62 20.99
N LEU A 277 -17.74 31.32 19.69
CA LEU A 277 -16.98 30.20 19.15
C LEU A 277 -15.47 30.36 19.41
N CYS A 278 -14.93 29.52 20.29
CA CYS A 278 -13.51 29.37 20.55
C CYS A 278 -12.95 28.08 19.93
N ILE A 279 -11.66 28.09 19.61
CA ILE A 279 -10.94 26.94 19.04
C ILE A 279 -9.60 26.79 19.72
N TYR A 280 -9.21 25.54 20.01
CA TYR A 280 -7.88 25.17 20.52
C TYR A 280 -6.94 24.83 19.36
N ALA A 281 -6.22 25.84 18.85
CA ALA A 281 -5.38 25.72 17.66
C ALA A 281 -4.17 26.65 17.74
N ASP A 282 -3.26 26.51 16.77
CA ASP A 282 -2.19 27.48 16.55
C ASP A 282 -2.79 28.67 15.77
N ARG A 283 -2.88 29.83 16.45
CA ARG A 283 -3.53 31.03 15.93
C ARG A 283 -2.87 31.55 14.66
N ASP A 284 -1.56 31.53 14.59
CA ASP A 284 -0.84 32.05 13.42
C ASP A 284 -0.99 31.12 12.22
N ARG A 285 -0.93 29.81 12.44
CA ARG A 285 -1.16 28.80 11.40
C ARG A 285 -2.59 28.81 10.89
N LEU A 286 -3.59 28.93 11.78
CA LEU A 286 -4.98 29.06 11.34
C LEU A 286 -5.21 30.37 10.60
N GLY A 287 -4.59 31.48 11.05
CA GLY A 287 -4.58 32.73 10.35
C GLY A 287 -3.92 32.64 8.95
N GLN A 288 -2.89 31.83 8.81
CA GLN A 288 -2.25 31.52 7.52
C GLN A 288 -3.22 30.79 6.58
N VAL A 289 -3.96 29.79 7.09
CA VAL A 289 -5.02 29.09 6.31
C VAL A 289 -6.06 30.08 5.80
N LEU A 290 -6.63 30.92 6.68
CA LEU A 290 -7.61 31.94 6.30
C LEU A 290 -7.05 32.88 5.22
N SER A 291 -5.83 33.38 5.40
CA SER A 291 -5.18 34.27 4.44
C SER A 291 -4.99 33.62 3.07
N ILE A 292 -4.59 32.34 3.02
CA ILE A 292 -4.44 31.57 1.79
C ILE A 292 -5.79 31.45 1.06
N LEU A 293 -6.87 31.16 1.78
CA LEU A 293 -8.19 30.95 1.20
C LEU A 293 -8.77 32.26 0.66
N VAL A 294 -8.58 33.39 1.37
CA VAL A 294 -9.02 34.71 0.90
C VAL A 294 -8.18 35.16 -0.31
N ASP A 295 -6.84 35.00 -0.27
CA ASP A 295 -5.96 35.34 -1.40
C ASP A 295 -6.32 34.51 -2.66
N ASN A 296 -6.63 33.24 -2.48
CA ASN A 296 -7.04 32.35 -3.56
C ASN A 296 -8.35 32.82 -4.22
N LEU A 297 -9.33 33.26 -3.40
CA LEU A 297 -10.57 33.82 -3.90
C LEU A 297 -10.32 35.10 -4.68
N LEU A 298 -9.55 36.07 -4.15
CA LEU A 298 -9.19 37.30 -4.82
C LEU A 298 -8.54 37.07 -6.18
N ARG A 299 -7.75 36.03 -6.32
CA ARG A 299 -7.06 35.70 -7.58
C ARG A 299 -7.94 35.01 -8.61
N TYR A 300 -8.84 34.13 -8.19
CA TYR A 300 -9.52 33.22 -9.11
C TYR A 300 -11.04 33.43 -9.17
N ALA A 301 -11.63 34.07 -8.16
CA ALA A 301 -13.05 34.19 -8.02
C ALA A 301 -13.57 35.65 -7.88
N ALA A 302 -12.69 36.66 -8.01
CA ALA A 302 -13.06 38.05 -7.89
C ALA A 302 -14.24 38.44 -8.81
N GLY A 303 -14.33 37.86 -10.01
CA GLY A 303 -15.45 38.06 -10.94
C GLY A 303 -16.81 37.57 -10.42
N GLY A 304 -16.87 36.79 -9.35
CA GLY A 304 -18.11 36.33 -8.71
C GLY A 304 -18.73 37.32 -7.72
N GLY A 305 -17.97 38.32 -7.30
CA GLY A 305 -18.44 39.46 -6.48
C GLY A 305 -18.90 39.12 -5.06
N GLU A 306 -18.69 37.87 -4.55
CA GLU A 306 -19.17 37.45 -3.23
C GLU A 306 -18.18 36.53 -2.53
N LEU A 307 -17.92 36.79 -1.25
CA LEU A 307 -17.16 35.94 -0.32
C LEU A 307 -18.01 35.68 0.91
N ASN A 308 -18.31 34.44 1.17
CA ASN A 308 -19.01 33.98 2.37
C ASN A 308 -18.06 33.22 3.27
N ILE A 309 -18.00 33.61 4.54
CA ILE A 309 -17.27 32.89 5.58
C ILE A 309 -18.28 32.46 6.65
N MET A 310 -18.42 31.16 6.84
CA MET A 310 -19.25 30.59 7.87
C MET A 310 -18.40 29.74 8.83
N ALA A 311 -18.61 29.91 10.13
CA ALA A 311 -17.95 29.08 11.10
C ALA A 311 -18.92 28.69 12.22
N ARG A 312 -18.96 27.41 12.55
CA ARG A 312 -19.85 26.85 13.57
C ARG A 312 -19.23 25.60 14.19
N ARG A 313 -19.73 25.26 15.38
CA ARG A 313 -19.41 23.98 16.00
C ARG A 313 -20.41 22.93 15.53
N ILE A 314 -19.89 21.78 15.07
CA ILE A 314 -20.67 20.60 14.73
C ILE A 314 -20.09 19.44 15.53
N GLU A 315 -20.84 18.96 16.52
CA GLU A 315 -20.39 17.90 17.45
C GLU A 315 -19.04 18.27 18.09
N ASP A 316 -18.02 17.45 17.89
CA ASP A 316 -16.65 17.62 18.41
C ASP A 316 -15.71 18.32 17.41
N ARG A 317 -16.26 19.09 16.46
CA ARG A 317 -15.47 19.78 15.44
C ARG A 317 -15.89 21.23 15.26
N VAL A 318 -14.92 22.10 15.06
CA VAL A 318 -15.13 23.44 14.51
C VAL A 318 -15.01 23.36 12.99
N VAL A 319 -16.06 23.76 12.31
CA VAL A 319 -16.13 23.76 10.83
C VAL A 319 -16.09 25.19 10.35
N ILE A 320 -15.13 25.49 9.47
CA ILE A 320 -14.97 26.78 8.79
C ILE A 320 -15.24 26.54 7.31
N GLU A 321 -16.23 27.22 6.77
CA GLU A 321 -16.63 27.16 5.37
C GLU A 321 -16.37 28.51 4.71
N ILE A 322 -15.60 28.51 3.61
CA ILE A 322 -15.32 29.72 2.82
C ILE A 322 -15.81 29.44 1.40
N GLY A 323 -16.79 30.25 0.97
CA GLY A 323 -17.44 30.09 -0.30
C GLY A 323 -17.32 31.32 -1.19
N ASP A 324 -17.16 31.10 -2.49
CA ASP A 324 -17.17 32.12 -3.52
C ASP A 324 -18.32 31.89 -4.54
N ARG A 325 -18.49 32.83 -5.48
CA ARG A 325 -19.34 32.67 -6.67
C ARG A 325 -18.54 32.78 -7.98
N GLY A 326 -17.30 32.35 -7.96
CA GLY A 326 -16.44 32.31 -9.13
C GLY A 326 -16.82 31.19 -10.12
N PRO A 327 -15.93 30.85 -11.05
CA PRO A 327 -16.18 29.84 -12.08
C PRO A 327 -16.29 28.43 -11.56
N GLY A 328 -15.95 28.18 -10.28
CA GLY A 328 -15.86 26.84 -9.72
C GLY A 328 -14.63 26.05 -10.18
N ILE A 329 -14.55 24.79 -9.79
CA ILE A 329 -13.46 23.85 -10.10
C ILE A 329 -14.05 22.66 -10.84
N ALA A 330 -13.46 22.23 -11.96
CA ALA A 330 -13.92 21.02 -12.65
C ALA A 330 -13.92 19.82 -11.72
N ALA A 331 -15.00 19.01 -11.73
CA ALA A 331 -15.22 17.93 -10.76
C ALA A 331 -14.02 16.95 -10.64
N GLN A 332 -13.35 16.69 -11.76
CA GLN A 332 -12.16 15.83 -11.82
C GLN A 332 -10.92 16.40 -11.10
N HIS A 333 -10.93 17.67 -10.73
CA HIS A 333 -9.81 18.39 -10.10
C HIS A 333 -10.07 18.75 -8.63
N LEU A 334 -11.26 18.48 -8.09
CA LEU A 334 -11.62 18.87 -6.71
C LEU A 334 -10.68 18.27 -5.65
N ASP A 335 -10.21 17.05 -5.86
CA ASP A 335 -9.23 16.42 -4.96
C ASP A 335 -7.79 16.90 -5.22
N SER A 336 -7.46 17.19 -6.48
CA SER A 336 -6.13 17.59 -6.91
C SER A 336 -5.78 19.06 -6.61
N VAL A 337 -6.76 19.90 -6.28
CA VAL A 337 -6.49 21.34 -5.96
C VAL A 337 -5.59 21.53 -4.74
N PHE A 338 -5.50 20.52 -3.88
CA PHE A 338 -4.64 20.49 -2.70
C PHE A 338 -3.25 19.89 -2.96
N ASP A 339 -2.98 19.43 -4.19
CA ASP A 339 -1.66 18.90 -4.54
C ASP A 339 -0.66 20.05 -4.71
N ARG A 340 0.61 19.79 -4.40
CA ARG A 340 1.67 20.78 -4.49
C ARG A 340 1.82 21.25 -5.94
N PHE A 341 1.92 22.56 -6.17
CA PHE A 341 2.09 23.21 -7.49
C PHE A 341 0.95 22.97 -8.46
N TRP A 342 -0.21 22.47 -7.99
CA TRP A 342 -1.36 22.28 -8.86
C TRP A 342 -1.96 23.64 -9.30
N ARG A 343 -2.34 23.73 -10.59
CA ARG A 343 -2.97 24.88 -11.19
C ARG A 343 -3.93 24.44 -12.29
N ALA A 344 -5.11 25.03 -12.36
CA ALA A 344 -6.19 24.65 -13.30
C ALA A 344 -5.83 24.79 -14.79
N GLU A 345 -4.97 25.75 -15.15
CA GLU A 345 -4.46 25.93 -16.52
C GLU A 345 -3.00 26.41 -16.52
N ARG A 346 -2.13 25.68 -17.22
CA ARG A 346 -0.71 26.07 -17.38
C ARG A 346 -0.51 27.28 -18.31
N SER A 347 -1.49 27.63 -19.19
CA SER A 347 -1.30 28.61 -20.28
C SER A 347 -1.80 30.02 -20.01
N ARG A 348 -2.86 30.23 -19.23
CA ARG A 348 -3.43 31.57 -18.96
C ARG A 348 -2.89 32.24 -17.70
N ALA A 349 -2.20 31.52 -16.84
CA ALA A 349 -1.86 31.96 -15.49
C ALA A 349 -0.48 32.61 -15.34
N ARG A 350 0.25 32.92 -16.40
CA ARG A 350 1.53 33.65 -16.28
C ARG A 350 1.37 35.04 -15.67
N TYR A 351 0.17 35.60 -15.69
CA TYR A 351 -0.15 36.92 -15.10
C TYR A 351 -0.70 36.86 -13.66
N SER A 352 -1.16 35.71 -13.15
CA SER A 352 -1.78 35.62 -11.80
C SER A 352 -0.87 35.21 -10.66
N GLY A 353 0.44 35.08 -10.89
CA GLY A 353 1.50 35.14 -9.85
C GLY A 353 1.46 34.15 -8.67
N GLY A 354 0.68 33.06 -8.69
CA GLY A 354 0.61 32.09 -7.58
C GLY A 354 1.53 30.88 -7.77
N SER A 355 2.28 30.48 -6.74
CA SER A 355 3.18 29.32 -6.75
C SER A 355 2.45 27.96 -6.82
N GLY A 356 1.14 27.89 -6.61
CA GLY A 356 0.38 26.65 -6.49
C GLY A 356 0.63 25.89 -5.16
N LEU A 357 1.27 26.52 -4.18
CA LEU A 357 1.52 25.93 -2.87
C LEU A 357 0.45 26.27 -1.83
N GLY A 358 -0.33 27.32 -2.03
CA GLY A 358 -1.25 27.84 -1.01
C GLY A 358 -2.21 26.79 -0.46
N LEU A 359 -3.01 26.13 -1.31
CA LEU A 359 -3.98 25.14 -0.86
C LEU A 359 -3.31 23.89 -0.26
N SER A 360 -2.14 23.49 -0.75
CA SER A 360 -1.37 22.39 -0.15
C SER A 360 -0.84 22.72 1.24
N ILE A 361 -0.48 23.99 1.48
CA ILE A 361 -0.11 24.49 2.81
C ILE A 361 -1.33 24.50 3.74
N ALA A 362 -2.48 25.00 3.26
CA ALA A 362 -3.71 24.96 4.04
C ALA A 362 -4.07 23.53 4.46
N ARG A 363 -3.97 22.56 3.55
CA ARG A 363 -4.18 21.15 3.82
C ARG A 363 -3.18 20.61 4.87
N ALA A 364 -1.91 20.93 4.72
CA ALA A 364 -0.86 20.50 5.65
C ALA A 364 -1.08 21.05 7.07
N ILE A 365 -1.48 22.31 7.20
CA ILE A 365 -1.81 22.93 8.48
C ILE A 365 -3.05 22.28 9.10
N CYS A 366 -4.13 22.09 8.33
CA CYS A 366 -5.34 21.41 8.83
C CYS A 366 -5.01 20.01 9.35
N GLN A 367 -4.26 19.21 8.57
CA GLN A 367 -3.84 17.86 8.95
C GLN A 367 -2.94 17.83 10.21
N ALA A 368 -2.03 18.79 10.34
CA ALA A 368 -1.18 18.90 11.53
C ALA A 368 -2.01 19.19 12.81
N HIS A 369 -3.15 19.87 12.68
CA HIS A 369 -4.11 20.07 13.77
C HIS A 369 -5.01 18.84 14.03
N GLY A 370 -4.88 17.75 13.26
CA GLY A 370 -5.79 16.59 13.34
C GLY A 370 -7.12 16.81 12.63
N GLY A 371 -7.20 17.85 11.80
CA GLY A 371 -8.35 18.24 11.02
C GLY A 371 -8.27 17.78 9.56
N ALA A 372 -9.21 18.27 8.76
CA ALA A 372 -9.29 18.02 7.32
C ALA A 372 -9.69 19.29 6.56
N ILE A 373 -9.38 19.33 5.26
CA ILE A 373 -9.86 20.37 4.34
C ILE A 373 -10.34 19.71 3.06
N THR A 374 -11.48 20.19 2.55
CA THR A 374 -12.11 19.68 1.33
C THR A 374 -12.59 20.83 0.45
N ALA A 375 -12.71 20.58 -0.86
CA ALA A 375 -13.27 21.51 -1.82
C ALA A 375 -14.48 20.88 -2.51
N SER A 376 -15.50 21.69 -2.76
CA SER A 376 -16.70 21.30 -3.51
C SER A 376 -17.20 22.48 -4.32
N ASN A 377 -18.00 22.21 -5.37
CA ASN A 377 -18.69 23.28 -6.10
C ASN A 377 -20.03 23.56 -5.44
N ARG A 378 -20.40 24.84 -5.39
CA ARG A 378 -21.71 25.30 -4.90
C ARG A 378 -22.76 25.09 -5.99
N ALA A 379 -23.99 24.73 -5.60
CA ALA A 379 -25.11 24.55 -6.52
C ALA A 379 -25.46 25.85 -7.32
N GLN A 380 -25.17 27.01 -6.74
CA GLN A 380 -25.40 28.31 -7.33
C GLN A 380 -24.21 28.88 -8.12
N GLY A 381 -23.17 28.06 -8.35
CA GLY A 381 -21.88 28.46 -8.93
C GLY A 381 -20.86 28.86 -7.88
N GLY A 382 -19.57 28.72 -8.23
CA GLY A 382 -18.45 29.00 -7.36
C GLY A 382 -17.95 27.77 -6.59
N THR A 383 -16.95 27.98 -5.71
CA THR A 383 -16.30 26.96 -4.91
C THR A 383 -16.66 27.16 -3.44
N LEU A 384 -16.77 26.04 -2.72
CA LEU A 384 -16.84 25.97 -1.27
C LEU A 384 -15.64 25.19 -0.75
N ILE A 385 -14.81 25.83 0.07
CA ILE A 385 -13.73 25.18 0.79
C ILE A 385 -14.16 25.02 2.25
N ARG A 386 -14.12 23.81 2.75
CA ARG A 386 -14.50 23.43 4.11
C ARG A 386 -13.29 22.89 4.86
N ALA A 387 -12.93 23.55 5.94
CA ALA A 387 -11.88 23.14 6.87
C ALA A 387 -12.51 22.72 8.20
N GLU A 388 -12.09 21.58 8.71
CA GLU A 388 -12.59 20.99 9.97
C GLU A 388 -11.44 20.82 10.94
N PHE A 389 -11.67 21.18 12.20
CA PHE A 389 -10.70 21.09 13.28
C PHE A 389 -11.33 20.37 14.48
N PRO A 390 -10.61 19.48 15.18
CA PRO A 390 -11.09 18.95 16.45
C PRO A 390 -11.19 20.08 17.50
N VAL A 391 -12.13 19.94 18.43
CA VAL A 391 -12.34 20.89 19.54
C VAL A 391 -11.38 20.56 20.67
#